data_071c7cce783859682abe6e94da302347
#
_entry.id   071c7cce783859682abe6e94da302347
#
_cell.length_a   1.000
_cell.length_b   1.000
_cell.length_c   1.000
_cell.angle_alpha   90.00
_cell.angle_beta   90.00
_cell.angle_gamma   90.00
#
_symmetry.space_group_name_H-M   'P 1'
#
loop_
_entity.id
_entity.type
_entity.pdbx_description
1 polymer ?
#
loop_
_entity_poly.entity_id
_entity_poly.type
_entity_poly.pdbx_seq_one_letter_code
_entity_poly.pdbx_strand_id
1 'polypeptide(L)'
;MPIGTPSVPYRLPGSQYERWVDIYTRLGVERILFLGQEVNDGIANSLVAQMLYLDSDDNSKPIYLYINSPGGSVTAGLAIYDTIKYVKSDVVTICVGLAASMGAVSYTHLRAHETQ
;
A
#
# COMPACT_ATOMS: atom_id res chain seq x y z
N MET A 1 16.78 -0.13 5.70
CA MET A 1 16.09 1.17 5.58
C MET A 1 16.66 1.94 4.40
N PRO A 2 15.84 2.46 3.50
CA PRO A 2 16.34 3.24 2.37
C PRO A 2 17.03 4.52 2.85
N ILE A 3 18.09 4.89 2.14
CA ILE A 3 18.82 6.13 2.42
C ILE A 3 17.89 7.31 2.07
N GLY A 4 17.83 8.29 2.95
CA GLY A 4 17.02 9.47 2.75
C GLY A 4 15.58 9.36 3.23
N THR A 5 15.17 8.20 3.73
CA THR A 5 13.84 8.05 4.30
C THR A 5 13.81 8.65 5.71
N PRO A 6 12.87 9.57 6.00
CA PRO A 6 12.78 10.13 7.34
C PRO A 6 12.43 9.06 8.38
N SER A 7 12.97 9.23 9.57
CA SER A 7 12.63 8.35 10.70
C SER A 7 11.77 9.12 11.69
N VAL A 8 10.84 8.41 12.30
CA VAL A 8 9.92 8.97 13.28
C VAL A 8 9.88 8.09 14.52
N PRO A 9 9.60 8.65 15.70
CA PRO A 9 9.48 7.83 16.90
C PRO A 9 8.18 7.02 16.88
N TYR A 10 8.27 5.82 17.41
CA TYR A 10 7.12 4.95 17.55
C TYR A 10 7.19 4.20 18.87
N ARG A 11 6.09 4.22 19.61
CA ARG A 11 5.95 3.48 20.86
C ARG A 11 4.82 2.48 20.70
N LEU A 12 5.12 1.20 20.93
CA LEU A 12 4.10 0.17 20.97
C LEU A 12 3.18 0.39 22.18
N PRO A 13 1.88 0.10 22.05
CA PRO A 13 0.95 0.21 23.19
C PRO A 13 1.45 -0.62 24.36
N GLY A 14 1.52 0.00 25.54
CA GLY A 14 2.00 -0.65 26.75
C GLY A 14 3.51 -0.71 26.88
N SER A 15 4.28 -0.27 25.89
CA SER A 15 5.74 -0.23 25.96
C SER A 15 6.22 1.05 26.60
N GLN A 16 7.33 0.95 27.37
CA GLN A 16 7.99 2.10 27.95
C GLN A 16 9.05 2.69 27.01
N TYR A 17 9.37 1.99 25.91
CA TYR A 17 10.46 2.36 25.03
C TYR A 17 9.94 2.89 23.71
N GLU A 18 10.52 3.99 23.25
CA GLU A 18 10.32 4.48 21.88
C GLU A 18 11.37 3.87 20.98
N ARG A 19 10.96 3.58 19.74
CA ARG A 19 11.86 3.13 18.70
C ARG A 19 11.78 4.10 17.56
N TRP A 20 12.89 4.25 16.83
CA TRP A 20 12.91 5.02 15.60
C TRP A 20 12.65 4.07 14.45
N VAL A 21 11.61 4.34 13.70
CA VAL A 21 11.23 3.57 12.51
C VAL A 21 11.14 4.50 11.33
N ASP A 22 11.30 3.98 10.10
CA ASP A 22 11.13 4.82 8.95
C ASP A 22 9.65 5.25 8.83
N ILE A 23 9.43 6.36 8.11
CA ILE A 23 8.09 6.95 8.00
C ILE A 23 7.09 5.99 7.35
N TYR A 24 7.53 5.22 6.35
CA TYR A 24 6.65 4.30 5.64
C TYR A 24 6.23 3.14 6.54
N THR A 25 7.12 2.64 7.36
CA THR A 25 6.78 1.60 8.35
C THR A 25 5.74 2.13 9.33
N ARG A 26 5.92 3.36 9.83
CA ARG A 26 4.98 3.95 10.77
C ARG A 26 3.61 4.19 10.13
N LEU A 27 3.59 4.64 8.90
CA LEU A 27 2.32 4.84 8.17
C LEU A 27 1.63 3.50 7.91
N GLY A 28 2.39 2.45 7.66
CA GLY A 28 1.83 1.11 7.50
C GLY A 28 1.08 0.63 8.73
N VAL A 29 1.54 0.99 9.92
CA VAL A 29 0.82 0.69 11.17
C VAL A 29 -0.56 1.33 11.16
N GLU A 30 -0.70 2.50 10.54
CA GLU A 30 -1.97 3.20 10.38
C GLU A 30 -2.73 2.76 9.13
N ARG A 31 -2.31 1.66 8.51
CA ARG A 31 -2.95 1.07 7.33
C ARG A 31 -2.84 1.93 6.07
N ILE A 32 -1.79 2.73 6.01
CA ILE A 32 -1.49 3.60 4.86
C ILE A 32 -0.28 3.04 4.13
N LEU A 33 -0.47 2.64 2.88
CA LEU A 33 0.56 2.05 2.04
C LEU A 33 0.88 2.98 0.87
N PHE A 34 2.09 2.87 0.35
CA PHE A 34 2.54 3.71 -0.76
C PHE A 34 3.10 2.88 -1.90
N LEU A 35 2.67 3.22 -3.10
CA LEU A 35 3.29 2.78 -4.34
C LEU A 35 3.86 4.04 -5.00
N GLY A 36 5.10 4.38 -4.65
CA GLY A 36 5.73 5.64 -5.06
C GLY A 36 6.85 5.47 -6.07
N GLN A 37 6.93 4.32 -6.72
CA GLN A 37 8.01 4.03 -7.65
C GLN A 37 7.52 3.07 -8.72
N GLU A 38 8.41 2.71 -9.65
CA GLU A 38 8.09 1.80 -10.73
C GLU A 38 7.62 0.45 -10.19
N VAL A 39 6.56 -0.09 -10.79
CA VAL A 39 5.99 -1.37 -10.37
C VAL A 39 6.83 -2.51 -10.91
N ASN A 40 7.46 -3.26 -10.01
CA ASN A 40 8.20 -4.47 -10.33
C ASN A 40 7.78 -5.58 -9.37
N ASP A 41 8.33 -6.79 -9.56
CA ASP A 41 7.92 -7.94 -8.77
C ASP A 41 8.22 -7.77 -7.28
N GLY A 42 9.34 -7.18 -6.93
CA GLY A 42 9.72 -6.95 -5.53
C GLY A 42 8.76 -5.99 -4.84
N ILE A 43 8.43 -4.89 -5.50
CA ILE A 43 7.49 -3.89 -4.99
C ILE A 43 6.09 -4.51 -4.86
N ALA A 44 5.67 -5.25 -5.89
CA ALA A 44 4.36 -5.91 -5.85
C ALA A 44 4.27 -6.92 -4.71
N ASN A 45 5.29 -7.75 -4.53
CA ASN A 45 5.30 -8.73 -3.46
C ASN A 45 5.25 -8.06 -2.08
N SER A 46 5.97 -6.96 -1.91
CA SER A 46 5.94 -6.21 -0.66
C SER A 46 4.54 -5.65 -0.36
N LEU A 47 3.90 -5.03 -1.34
CA LEU A 47 2.54 -4.49 -1.17
C LEU A 47 1.52 -5.59 -0.92
N VAL A 48 1.61 -6.69 -1.66
CA VAL A 48 0.72 -7.85 -1.47
C VAL A 48 0.85 -8.38 -0.05
N ALA A 49 2.08 -8.57 0.42
CA ALA A 49 2.32 -9.06 1.78
C ALA A 49 1.75 -8.11 2.83
N GLN A 50 1.93 -6.81 2.65
CA GLN A 50 1.41 -5.81 3.58
C GLN A 50 -0.11 -5.81 3.61
N MET A 51 -0.75 -5.89 2.45
CA MET A 51 -2.22 -5.92 2.39
C MET A 51 -2.77 -7.19 3.05
N LEU A 52 -2.15 -8.33 2.79
CA LEU A 52 -2.58 -9.59 3.41
C LEU A 52 -2.41 -9.55 4.92
N TYR A 53 -1.31 -8.99 5.40
CA TYR A 53 -1.09 -8.86 6.83
C TYR A 53 -2.13 -7.95 7.48
N LEU A 54 -2.38 -6.78 6.90
CA LEU A 54 -3.35 -5.83 7.45
C LEU A 54 -4.77 -6.41 7.43
N ASP A 55 -5.11 -7.14 6.39
CA ASP A 55 -6.42 -7.80 6.30
C ASP A 55 -6.58 -8.87 7.38
N SER A 56 -5.52 -9.66 7.63
CA SER A 56 -5.57 -10.68 8.67
C SER A 56 -5.59 -10.07 10.07
N ASP A 57 -5.00 -8.91 10.25
CA ASP A 57 -4.97 -8.21 11.53
C ASP A 57 -6.37 -7.69 11.89
N ASP A 58 -7.01 -6.99 10.98
CA ASP A 58 -8.37 -6.48 11.18
C ASP A 58 -9.02 -6.18 9.83
N ASN A 59 -9.88 -7.05 9.36
CA ASN A 59 -10.53 -6.86 8.07
C ASN A 59 -11.75 -5.94 8.11
N SER A 60 -12.09 -5.40 9.27
CA SER A 60 -13.18 -4.43 9.39
C SER A 60 -12.75 -2.99 9.16
N LYS A 61 -11.44 -2.76 9.08
CA LYS A 61 -10.87 -1.43 8.87
C LYS A 61 -10.34 -1.29 7.45
N PRO A 62 -10.46 -0.11 6.83
CA PRO A 62 -9.98 0.09 5.48
C PRO A 62 -8.45 0.13 5.41
N ILE A 63 -7.93 -0.15 4.22
CA ILE A 63 -6.53 0.02 3.87
C ILE A 63 -6.47 1.16 2.86
N TYR A 64 -5.52 2.08 3.03
CA TYR A 64 -5.34 3.21 2.12
C TYR A 64 -4.08 2.99 1.30
N LEU A 65 -4.21 3.07 0.00
CA LEU A 65 -3.08 2.87 -0.92
C LEU A 65 -2.90 4.12 -1.77
N TYR A 66 -1.82 4.85 -1.49
CA TYR A 66 -1.41 6.01 -2.28
C TYR A 66 -0.59 5.53 -3.47
N ILE A 67 -1.01 5.92 -4.67
CA ILE A 67 -0.34 5.53 -5.91
C ILE A 67 0.22 6.77 -6.58
N ASN A 68 1.54 6.82 -6.71
CA ASN A 68 2.25 7.85 -7.45
C ASN A 68 3.37 7.15 -8.22
N SER A 69 2.98 6.38 -9.22
CA SER A 69 3.88 5.50 -9.96
C SER A 69 3.82 5.82 -11.46
N PRO A 70 4.96 5.77 -12.15
CA PRO A 70 4.97 5.89 -13.62
C PRO A 70 4.45 4.65 -14.33
N GLY A 71 4.13 3.58 -13.60
CA GLY A 71 3.73 2.31 -14.16
C GLY A 71 4.83 1.28 -13.99
N GLY A 72 4.89 0.31 -14.89
CA GLY A 72 5.88 -0.75 -14.85
C GLY A 72 5.34 -2.08 -15.34
N SER A 73 5.68 -3.16 -14.65
CA SER A 73 5.28 -4.51 -15.03
C SER A 73 3.77 -4.71 -14.94
N VAL A 74 3.17 -5.14 -16.03
CA VAL A 74 1.74 -5.46 -16.08
C VAL A 74 1.41 -6.61 -15.13
N THR A 75 2.24 -7.65 -15.14
CA THR A 75 2.04 -8.83 -14.29
C THR A 75 2.10 -8.45 -12.81
N ALA A 76 3.08 -7.66 -12.42
CA ALA A 76 3.21 -7.20 -11.04
C ALA A 76 2.02 -6.34 -10.62
N GLY A 77 1.57 -5.46 -11.49
CA GLY A 77 0.40 -4.63 -11.22
C GLY A 77 -0.88 -5.44 -11.09
N LEU A 78 -1.04 -6.48 -11.89
CA LEU A 78 -2.19 -7.37 -11.76
C LEU A 78 -2.19 -8.14 -10.44
N ALA A 79 -1.01 -8.51 -9.93
CA ALA A 79 -0.91 -9.14 -8.62
C ALA A 79 -1.42 -8.23 -7.51
N ILE A 80 -1.07 -6.94 -7.58
CA ILE A 80 -1.58 -5.95 -6.64
C ILE A 80 -3.10 -5.83 -6.77
N TYR A 81 -3.59 -5.71 -7.99
CA TYR A 81 -5.03 -5.60 -8.25
C TYR A 81 -5.81 -6.81 -7.73
N ASP A 82 -5.31 -8.01 -8.01
CA ASP A 82 -5.97 -9.24 -7.56
C ASP A 82 -6.02 -9.30 -6.03
N THR A 83 -4.97 -8.85 -5.36
CA THR A 83 -4.94 -8.79 -3.89
C THR A 83 -5.96 -7.80 -3.34
N ILE A 84 -6.09 -6.63 -3.98
CA ILE A 84 -7.10 -5.63 -3.60
C ILE A 84 -8.49 -6.26 -3.64
N LYS A 85 -8.77 -7.09 -4.63
CA LYS A 85 -10.07 -7.76 -4.75
C LYS A 85 -10.21 -8.92 -3.77
N TYR A 86 -9.11 -9.56 -3.41
CA TYR A 86 -9.12 -10.75 -2.55
C TYR A 86 -9.37 -10.42 -1.09
N VAL A 87 -8.76 -9.34 -0.58
CA VAL A 87 -8.86 -8.98 0.84
C VAL A 87 -10.29 -8.54 1.18
N LYS A 88 -10.69 -8.78 2.43
CA LYS A 88 -12.00 -8.37 2.92
C LYS A 88 -12.05 -6.91 3.34
N SER A 89 -10.91 -6.36 3.75
CA SER A 89 -10.79 -4.93 4.01
C SER A 89 -11.11 -4.12 2.75
N ASP A 90 -11.81 -3.03 2.90
CA ASP A 90 -11.96 -2.08 1.81
C ASP A 90 -10.60 -1.43 1.53
N VAL A 91 -10.18 -1.42 0.27
CA VAL A 91 -8.94 -0.76 -0.13
C VAL A 91 -9.29 0.53 -0.86
N VAL A 92 -8.96 1.64 -0.22
CA VAL A 92 -9.18 2.96 -0.81
C VAL A 92 -7.90 3.36 -1.52
N THR A 93 -7.97 3.53 -2.84
CA THR A 93 -6.83 3.95 -3.62
C THR A 93 -6.90 5.43 -3.90
N ILE A 94 -5.75 6.10 -3.75
CA ILE A 94 -5.61 7.53 -4.02
C ILE A 94 -4.50 7.68 -5.05
N CYS A 95 -4.88 8.09 -6.24
CA CYS A 95 -3.95 8.31 -7.35
C CYS A 95 -3.50 9.75 -7.32
N VAL A 96 -2.22 9.98 -7.04
CA VAL A 96 -1.65 11.31 -6.94
C VAL A 96 -0.71 11.57 -8.10
N GLY A 97 -0.71 12.81 -8.57
CA GLY A 97 0.14 13.21 -9.65
C GLY A 97 -0.20 12.50 -10.95
N LEU A 98 0.81 12.27 -11.78
CA LEU A 98 0.65 11.61 -13.07
C LEU A 98 0.78 10.11 -12.89
N ALA A 99 -0.27 9.47 -12.43
CA ALA A 99 -0.32 8.02 -12.38
C ALA A 99 -0.57 7.52 -13.80
N ALA A 100 0.46 7.05 -14.46
CA ALA A 100 0.35 6.56 -15.82
C ALA A 100 0.29 5.03 -15.81
N SER A 101 -0.25 4.48 -16.90
CA SER A 101 -0.14 3.06 -17.18
C SER A 101 -0.67 2.19 -16.03
N MET A 102 0.20 1.47 -15.32
CA MET A 102 -0.22 0.47 -14.36
C MET A 102 -0.92 1.05 -13.13
N GLY A 103 -0.44 2.18 -12.61
CA GLY A 103 -1.11 2.84 -11.50
C GLY A 103 -2.52 3.27 -11.87
N ALA A 104 -2.68 3.86 -13.04
CA ALA A 104 -4.00 4.28 -13.53
C ALA A 104 -4.92 3.09 -13.79
N VAL A 105 -4.40 2.00 -14.32
CA VAL A 105 -5.18 0.79 -14.55
C VAL A 105 -5.71 0.24 -13.22
N SER A 106 -4.86 0.11 -12.22
CA SER A 106 -5.28 -0.38 -10.90
C SER A 106 -6.36 0.50 -10.29
N TYR A 107 -6.19 1.82 -10.36
CA TYR A 107 -7.17 2.77 -9.84
C TYR A 107 -8.50 2.67 -10.58
N THR A 108 -8.45 2.61 -11.90
CA THR A 108 -9.67 2.53 -12.74
C THR A 108 -10.45 1.25 -12.44
N HIS A 109 -9.77 0.12 -12.33
CA HIS A 109 -10.42 -1.14 -12.01
C HIS A 109 -11.06 -1.12 -10.63
N LEU A 110 -10.38 -0.55 -9.64
CA LEU A 110 -10.92 -0.46 -8.30
C LEU A 110 -12.18 0.41 -8.27
N ARG A 111 -12.17 1.56 -8.95
CA ARG A 111 -13.35 2.42 -9.02
C ARG A 111 -14.52 1.74 -9.71
N ALA A 112 -14.27 1.02 -10.79
CA ALA A 112 -15.30 0.26 -11.46
C ALA A 112 -15.92 -0.80 -10.53
N HIS A 113 -15.10 -1.43 -9.71
CA HIS A 113 -15.56 -2.41 -8.73
C HIS A 113 -16.39 -1.76 -7.62
N GLU A 114 -15.96 -0.61 -7.12
CA GLU A 114 -16.65 0.11 -6.06
C GLU A 114 -18.03 0.64 -6.48
N THR A 115 -18.20 0.97 -7.74
CA THR A 115 -19.48 1.51 -8.23
C THR A 115 -20.53 0.44 -8.49
N GLN A 116 -20.16 -0.79 -8.37
CA GLN A 116 -21.08 -1.91 -8.48
C GLN A 116 -21.65 -2.28 -7.09
#